data_a414879ea50a0d5adfcdc3e317dfb3f4
#
_entry.id   a414879ea50a0d5adfcdc3e317dfb3f4
#
_cell.length_a   1.000
_cell.length_b   1.000
_cell.length_c   1.000
_cell.angle_alpha   90.00
_cell.angle_beta   90.00
_cell.angle_gamma   90.00
#
_symmetry.space_group_name_H-M   'P 1'
#
loop_
_entity.id
_entity.type
_entity.pdbx_description
1 polymer ?
#
loop_
_entity_poly.entity_id
_entity_poly.type
_entity_poly.pdbx_seq_one_letter_code
_entity_poly.pdbx_strand_id
1 'polypeptide(L)'
;MLLCEQVTMAWSRALEPTATAQRTMEPGTVEGIHLFNTREFFEAHEALEAVWLKTKGDRKTFLHGLIQVAAAFHHHTHGNRAGFRSLLEKGCTKLERLGAETEGVDLAGLILELRPWREHLDRSSQHAAPTLPLPRIKLIIKRSSD
;
A
#
# COMPACT_ATOMS: atom_id res chain seq x y z
N MET A 1 -13.35 32.81 -18.23
CA MET A 1 -14.04 31.53 -18.05
C MET A 1 -13.65 30.52 -19.11
N LEU A 2 -13.75 30.91 -20.37
CA LEU A 2 -13.37 30.00 -21.43
C LEU A 2 -11.92 29.59 -21.39
N LEU A 3 -11.04 30.47 -20.98
CA LEU A 3 -9.62 30.17 -20.87
C LEU A 3 -9.36 29.14 -19.79
N CYS A 4 -10.08 29.19 -18.68
CA CYS A 4 -9.91 28.23 -17.61
C CYS A 4 -10.36 26.84 -18.03
N GLU A 5 -11.48 26.77 -18.76
CA GLU A 5 -11.94 25.49 -19.26
C GLU A 5 -11.00 24.87 -20.25
N GLN A 6 -10.49 25.71 -21.17
CA GLN A 6 -9.54 25.22 -22.17
C GLN A 6 -8.25 24.73 -21.53
N VAL A 7 -7.76 25.45 -20.53
CA VAL A 7 -6.56 25.07 -19.83
C VAL A 7 -6.78 23.74 -19.09
N THR A 8 -7.94 23.60 -18.46
CA THR A 8 -8.27 22.38 -17.75
C THR A 8 -8.35 21.20 -18.69
N MET A 9 -9.00 21.38 -19.85
CA MET A 9 -9.13 20.32 -20.83
C MET A 9 -7.78 19.97 -21.45
N ALA A 10 -6.98 20.98 -21.76
CA ALA A 10 -5.66 20.75 -22.34
C ALA A 10 -4.78 19.99 -21.33
N TRP A 11 -4.89 20.34 -20.08
CA TRP A 11 -4.15 19.65 -19.04
C TRP A 11 -4.60 18.21 -18.92
N SER A 12 -5.90 17.97 -18.90
CA SER A 12 -6.43 16.61 -18.82
C SER A 12 -5.92 15.76 -20.00
N ARG A 13 -5.92 16.34 -21.19
CA ARG A 13 -5.41 15.62 -22.36
C ARG A 13 -3.92 15.33 -22.26
N ALA A 14 -3.15 16.31 -21.78
CA ALA A 14 -1.72 16.13 -21.64
C ALA A 14 -1.40 15.02 -20.64
N LEU A 15 -2.26 14.86 -19.65
CA LEU A 15 -2.07 13.83 -18.63
C LEU A 15 -2.59 12.46 -19.07
N GLU A 16 -3.52 12.41 -20.02
CA GLU A 16 -4.13 11.15 -20.43
C GLU A 16 -3.12 10.08 -20.86
N PRO A 17 -2.16 10.37 -21.73
CA PRO A 17 -1.19 9.33 -22.12
C PRO A 17 -0.35 8.85 -20.95
N THR A 18 0.01 9.76 -20.05
CA THR A 18 0.77 9.44 -18.86
C THR A 18 -0.14 8.80 -17.81
N ALA A 19 -1.36 9.34 -17.72
CA ALA A 19 -2.34 8.84 -16.79
C ALA A 19 -2.83 7.43 -17.14
N THR A 20 -2.69 6.98 -18.39
CA THR A 20 -3.08 5.63 -18.77
C THR A 20 -2.31 4.59 -17.99
N ALA A 21 -1.01 4.81 -17.82
CA ALA A 21 -0.16 3.93 -17.03
C ALA A 21 -0.40 4.08 -15.53
N GLN A 22 -0.87 5.25 -15.11
CA GLN A 22 -1.09 5.56 -13.69
C GLN A 22 -2.57 5.57 -13.31
N ARG A 23 -3.42 5.24 -14.27
CA ARG A 23 -4.87 5.33 -14.07
C ARG A 23 -5.35 4.37 -12.98
N THR A 24 -4.60 3.34 -12.73
CA THR A 24 -4.95 2.34 -11.74
C THR A 24 -4.67 2.81 -10.32
N MET A 25 -3.93 3.90 -10.15
CA MET A 25 -3.55 4.32 -8.81
C MET A 25 -4.02 5.74 -8.50
N GLU A 26 -4.87 5.85 -7.50
CA GLU A 26 -5.34 7.12 -6.99
C GLU A 26 -4.19 7.89 -6.34
N PRO A 27 -4.18 9.23 -6.41
CA PRO A 27 -3.15 10.01 -5.73
C PRO A 27 -3.04 9.71 -4.24
N GLY A 28 -4.17 9.46 -3.58
CA GLY A 28 -4.15 9.10 -2.17
C GLY A 28 -3.49 7.76 -1.91
N THR A 29 -3.60 6.82 -2.85
CA THR A 29 -2.92 5.54 -2.73
C THR A 29 -1.42 5.72 -2.87
N VAL A 30 -0.98 6.52 -3.83
CA VAL A 30 0.44 6.83 -4.00
C VAL A 30 1.00 7.48 -2.74
N GLU A 31 0.26 8.45 -2.19
CA GLU A 31 0.68 9.10 -0.95
C GLU A 31 0.77 8.12 0.20
N GLY A 32 -0.23 7.26 0.35
CA GLY A 32 -0.22 6.26 1.41
C GLY A 32 0.96 5.31 1.31
N ILE A 33 1.29 4.88 0.09
CA ILE A 33 2.45 4.02 -0.13
C ILE A 33 3.74 4.77 0.21
N HIS A 34 3.84 6.03 -0.18
CA HIS A 34 5.01 6.85 0.16
C HIS A 34 5.15 6.98 1.69
N LEU A 35 4.05 7.28 2.37
CA LEU A 35 4.05 7.39 3.82
C LEU A 35 4.45 6.08 4.49
N PHE A 36 3.96 4.96 3.97
CA PHE A 36 4.38 3.66 4.46
C PHE A 36 5.89 3.49 4.32
N ASN A 37 6.43 3.82 3.16
CA ASN A 37 7.85 3.66 2.88
C ASN A 37 8.74 4.61 3.69
N THR A 38 8.19 5.74 4.14
CA THR A 38 8.90 6.66 5.02
C THR A 38 8.62 6.38 6.50
N ARG A 39 7.95 5.27 6.77
CA ARG A 39 7.68 4.76 8.13
C ARG A 39 6.66 5.58 8.91
N GLU A 40 5.85 6.36 8.23
CA GLU A 40 4.74 7.09 8.82
C GLU A 40 3.49 6.23 8.70
N PHE A 41 3.46 5.16 9.47
CA PHE A 41 2.47 4.09 9.30
C PHE A 41 1.05 4.53 9.64
N PHE A 42 0.88 5.37 10.65
CA PHE A 42 -0.45 5.86 10.98
C PHE A 42 -1.01 6.74 9.87
N GLU A 43 -0.19 7.67 9.40
CA GLU A 43 -0.58 8.56 8.30
C GLU A 43 -0.82 7.78 7.02
N ALA A 44 -0.03 6.74 6.78
CA ALA A 44 -0.23 5.85 5.65
C ALA A 44 -1.60 5.17 5.73
N HIS A 45 -1.94 4.65 6.91
CA HIS A 45 -3.23 4.04 7.15
C HIS A 45 -4.36 5.03 6.85
N GLU A 46 -4.25 6.26 7.33
CA GLU A 46 -5.29 7.26 7.11
C GLU A 46 -5.44 7.63 5.63
N ALA A 47 -4.33 7.81 4.93
CA ALA A 47 -4.37 8.17 3.51
C ALA A 47 -5.01 7.06 2.68
N LEU A 48 -4.63 5.81 2.97
CA LEU A 48 -5.19 4.66 2.26
C LEU A 48 -6.67 4.46 2.60
N GLU A 49 -7.06 4.68 3.84
CA GLU A 49 -8.45 4.54 4.25
C GLU A 49 -9.34 5.56 3.54
N ALA A 50 -8.87 6.77 3.35
CA ALA A 50 -9.62 7.79 2.64
C ALA A 50 -9.96 7.35 1.22
N VAL A 51 -9.04 6.67 0.54
CA VAL A 51 -9.28 6.12 -0.79
C VAL A 51 -10.21 4.91 -0.69
N TRP A 52 -9.97 4.05 0.29
CA TRP A 52 -10.75 2.84 0.50
C TRP A 52 -12.24 3.13 0.67
N LEU A 53 -12.58 4.18 1.39
CA LEU A 53 -13.97 4.57 1.63
C LEU A 53 -14.73 4.88 0.34
N LYS A 54 -14.03 5.29 -0.70
CA LYS A 54 -14.62 5.65 -2.00
C LYS A 54 -14.49 4.54 -3.03
N THR A 55 -13.92 3.41 -2.67
CA THR A 55 -13.53 2.38 -3.63
C THR A 55 -14.44 1.15 -3.48
N LYS A 56 -14.61 0.43 -4.58
CA LYS A 56 -15.44 -0.78 -4.61
C LYS A 56 -14.68 -1.90 -5.33
N GLY A 57 -15.13 -3.12 -5.12
CA GLY A 57 -14.61 -4.28 -5.83
C GLY A 57 -13.25 -4.73 -5.33
N ASP A 58 -12.50 -5.35 -6.23
CA ASP A 58 -11.19 -5.95 -5.88
C ASP A 58 -10.18 -4.91 -5.43
N ARG A 59 -10.27 -3.70 -5.98
CA ARG A 59 -9.39 -2.61 -5.55
C ARG A 59 -9.61 -2.30 -4.08
N LYS A 60 -10.85 -2.41 -3.60
CA LYS A 60 -11.15 -2.19 -2.19
C LYS A 60 -10.45 -3.22 -1.32
N THR A 61 -10.42 -4.47 -1.74
CA THR A 61 -9.72 -5.54 -1.02
C THR A 61 -8.22 -5.27 -0.98
N PHE A 62 -7.66 -4.84 -2.09
CA PHE A 62 -6.25 -4.46 -2.17
C PHE A 62 -5.91 -3.36 -1.17
N LEU A 63 -6.70 -2.28 -1.19
CA LEU A 63 -6.49 -1.16 -0.26
C LEU A 63 -6.64 -1.61 1.19
N HIS A 64 -7.64 -2.44 1.47
CA HIS A 64 -7.87 -2.93 2.82
C HIS A 64 -6.67 -3.73 3.34
N GLY A 65 -6.08 -4.56 2.47
CA GLY A 65 -4.87 -5.30 2.84
C GLY A 65 -3.72 -4.38 3.18
N LEU A 66 -3.48 -3.36 2.36
CA LEU A 66 -2.42 -2.38 2.63
C LEU A 66 -2.70 -1.59 3.90
N ILE A 67 -3.95 -1.20 4.13
CA ILE A 67 -4.35 -0.50 5.35
C ILE A 67 -4.02 -1.33 6.58
N GLN A 68 -4.35 -2.61 6.53
CA GLN A 68 -4.11 -3.49 7.67
C GLN A 68 -2.61 -3.71 7.92
N VAL A 69 -1.81 -3.80 6.85
CA VAL A 69 -0.36 -3.91 7.01
C VAL A 69 0.20 -2.62 7.61
N ALA A 70 -0.25 -1.46 7.15
CA ALA A 70 0.20 -0.18 7.72
C ALA A 70 -0.18 -0.08 9.20
N ALA A 71 -1.42 -0.40 9.53
CA ALA A 71 -1.87 -0.40 10.92
C ALA A 71 -1.08 -1.39 11.78
N ALA A 72 -0.73 -2.55 11.20
CA ALA A 72 0.07 -3.55 11.90
C ALA A 72 1.41 -2.95 12.32
N PHE A 73 2.11 -2.31 11.38
CA PHE A 73 3.41 -1.74 11.70
C PHE A 73 3.32 -0.52 12.62
N HIS A 74 2.21 0.20 12.56
CA HIS A 74 1.95 1.24 13.56
C HIS A 74 1.91 0.62 14.97
N HIS A 75 1.17 -0.46 15.14
CA HIS A 75 1.13 -1.16 16.42
C HIS A 75 2.49 -1.69 16.83
N HIS A 76 3.26 -2.19 15.86
CA HIS A 76 4.60 -2.67 16.12
C HIS A 76 5.48 -1.56 16.70
N THR A 77 5.44 -0.37 16.13
CA THR A 77 6.25 0.76 16.60
C THR A 77 5.82 1.24 17.99
N HIS A 78 4.60 0.89 18.41
CA HIS A 78 4.09 1.25 19.73
C HIS A 78 4.12 0.09 20.73
N GLY A 79 4.80 -0.99 20.36
CA GLY A 79 4.95 -2.13 21.25
C GLY A 79 3.69 -2.98 21.44
N ASN A 80 2.68 -2.77 20.62
CA ASN A 80 1.45 -3.57 20.68
C ASN A 80 1.59 -4.81 19.81
N ARG A 81 2.13 -5.87 20.42
CA ARG A 81 2.41 -7.11 19.70
C ARG A 81 1.13 -7.81 19.24
N ALA A 82 0.10 -7.82 20.06
CA ALA A 82 -1.16 -8.49 19.72
C ALA A 82 -1.83 -7.81 18.52
N GLY A 83 -1.85 -6.48 18.50
CA GLY A 83 -2.39 -5.72 17.40
C GLY A 83 -1.59 -5.93 16.14
N PHE A 84 -0.27 -5.93 16.26
CA PHE A 84 0.61 -6.18 15.13
C PHE A 84 0.32 -7.55 14.51
N ARG A 85 0.29 -8.59 15.33
CA ARG A 85 0.05 -9.95 14.85
C ARG A 85 -1.29 -10.07 14.14
N SER A 86 -2.34 -9.59 14.76
CA SER A 86 -3.69 -9.72 14.22
C SER A 86 -3.82 -9.02 12.88
N LEU A 87 -3.36 -7.78 12.81
CA LEU A 87 -3.51 -6.99 11.59
C LEU A 87 -2.57 -7.45 10.48
N LEU A 88 -1.36 -7.89 10.83
CA LEU A 88 -0.44 -8.40 9.82
C LEU A 88 -1.01 -9.65 9.15
N GLU A 89 -1.56 -10.57 9.92
CA GLU A 89 -2.19 -11.77 9.38
C GLU A 89 -3.37 -11.44 8.48
N LYS A 90 -4.24 -10.54 8.92
CA LYS A 90 -5.40 -10.14 8.13
C LYS A 90 -4.99 -9.47 6.83
N GLY A 91 -4.02 -8.58 6.90
CA GLY A 91 -3.54 -7.88 5.73
C GLY A 91 -2.89 -8.82 4.72
N CYS A 92 -2.00 -9.68 5.21
CA CYS A 92 -1.33 -10.65 4.35
C CYS A 92 -2.32 -11.60 3.69
N THR A 93 -3.31 -12.08 4.44
CA THR A 93 -4.33 -12.97 3.89
C THR A 93 -5.07 -12.32 2.72
N LYS A 94 -5.40 -11.04 2.84
CA LYS A 94 -6.05 -10.33 1.75
C LYS A 94 -5.15 -10.16 0.55
N LEU A 95 -3.91 -9.74 0.79
CA LEU A 95 -2.96 -9.49 -0.30
C LEU A 95 -2.56 -10.77 -1.02
N GLU A 96 -2.47 -11.88 -0.32
CA GLU A 96 -2.11 -13.16 -0.91
C GLU A 96 -3.16 -13.70 -1.88
N ARG A 97 -4.39 -13.23 -1.79
CA ARG A 97 -5.44 -13.61 -2.72
C ARG A 97 -5.38 -12.87 -4.04
N LEU A 98 -4.56 -11.84 -4.09
CA LEU A 98 -4.44 -10.99 -5.28
C LEU A 98 -3.23 -11.43 -6.09
N GLY A 99 -3.12 -10.91 -7.31
CA GLY A 99 -2.01 -11.26 -8.17
C GLY A 99 -0.68 -10.70 -7.69
N ALA A 100 0.42 -11.27 -8.16
CA ALA A 100 1.76 -10.84 -7.80
C ALA A 100 1.98 -9.36 -8.08
N GLU A 101 1.31 -8.85 -9.09
CA GLU A 101 1.33 -7.44 -9.44
C GLU A 101 -0.12 -6.97 -9.46
N THR A 102 -0.48 -6.08 -8.58
CA THR A 102 -1.85 -5.58 -8.45
C THR A 102 -1.83 -4.06 -8.36
N GLU A 103 -2.62 -3.42 -9.20
CA GLU A 103 -2.77 -1.96 -9.20
C GLU A 103 -1.43 -1.21 -9.29
N GLY A 104 -0.48 -1.77 -10.01
CA GLY A 104 0.83 -1.15 -10.16
C GLY A 104 1.78 -1.36 -8.99
N VAL A 105 1.43 -2.24 -8.07
CA VAL A 105 2.24 -2.54 -6.89
C VAL A 105 2.81 -3.94 -6.99
N ASP A 106 4.07 -4.09 -6.59
CA ASP A 106 4.73 -5.39 -6.48
C ASP A 106 4.30 -6.07 -5.19
N LEU A 107 3.15 -6.74 -5.22
CA LEU A 107 2.63 -7.44 -4.06
C LEU A 107 3.46 -8.66 -3.70
N ALA A 108 3.97 -9.38 -4.70
CA ALA A 108 4.80 -10.55 -4.44
C ALA A 108 6.03 -10.15 -3.64
N GLY A 109 6.66 -9.04 -4.01
CA GLY A 109 7.81 -8.53 -3.29
C GLY A 109 7.48 -8.11 -1.87
N LEU A 110 6.35 -7.43 -1.70
CA LEU A 110 5.91 -7.04 -0.37
C LEU A 110 5.66 -8.26 0.52
N ILE A 111 4.96 -9.26 0.00
CA ILE A 111 4.66 -10.47 0.75
C ILE A 111 5.95 -11.18 1.15
N LEU A 112 6.96 -11.20 0.26
CA LEU A 112 8.26 -11.77 0.60
C LEU A 112 8.93 -11.00 1.73
N GLU A 113 8.83 -9.69 1.75
CA GLU A 113 9.42 -8.88 2.81
C GLU A 113 8.66 -9.03 4.14
N LEU A 114 7.38 -9.34 4.08
CA LEU A 114 6.58 -9.55 5.29
C LEU A 114 6.76 -10.95 5.89
N ARG A 115 7.24 -11.90 5.10
CA ARG A 115 7.38 -13.29 5.56
C ARG A 115 8.24 -13.43 6.82
N PRO A 116 9.44 -12.83 6.90
CA PRO A 116 10.25 -12.95 8.11
C PRO A 116 9.54 -12.42 9.35
N TRP A 117 8.75 -11.36 9.20
CA TRP A 117 7.98 -10.81 10.31
C TRP A 117 6.93 -11.79 10.80
N ARG A 118 6.23 -12.45 9.87
CA ARG A 118 5.21 -13.44 10.23
C ARG A 118 5.85 -14.65 10.91
N GLU A 119 6.96 -15.11 10.39
CA GLU A 119 7.68 -16.24 10.97
C GLU A 119 8.16 -15.94 12.39
N HIS A 120 8.64 -14.72 12.59
CA HIS A 120 9.06 -14.28 13.91
C HIS A 120 7.91 -14.30 14.92
N LEU A 121 6.75 -13.83 14.49
CA LEU A 121 5.57 -13.83 15.36
C LEU A 121 5.15 -15.24 15.75
N ASP A 122 5.35 -16.21 14.88
CA ASP A 122 4.99 -17.59 15.17
C ASP A 122 5.97 -18.25 16.11
N ARG A 123 7.26 -17.92 16.02
CA ARG A 123 8.31 -18.61 16.78
C ARG A 123 8.50 -18.07 18.18
N SER A 124 8.18 -16.82 18.40
CA SER A 124 8.64 -16.17 19.62
C SER A 124 7.55 -15.31 20.23
N SER A 125 6.99 -15.83 21.28
CA SER A 125 6.03 -15.07 22.06
C SER A 125 6.69 -14.08 23.01
N GLN A 126 7.98 -14.18 23.28
CA GLN A 126 8.58 -13.45 24.39
C GLN A 126 9.89 -12.73 24.13
N HIS A 127 10.39 -12.74 22.93
CA HIS A 127 11.68 -12.13 22.67
C HIS A 127 11.54 -10.74 22.09
N ALA A 128 12.59 -9.93 22.27
CA ALA A 128 12.63 -8.58 21.74
C ALA A 128 12.35 -8.57 20.25
N ALA A 129 11.81 -7.45 19.76
CA ALA A 129 11.55 -7.30 18.35
C ALA A 129 12.82 -7.57 17.55
N PRO A 130 12.73 -8.35 16.48
CA PRO A 130 13.90 -8.66 15.69
C PRO A 130 14.41 -7.42 14.98
N THR A 131 15.70 -7.41 14.67
CA THR A 131 16.27 -6.38 13.82
C THR A 131 16.00 -6.71 12.36
N LEU A 132 14.74 -6.94 12.03
CA LEU A 132 14.35 -7.17 10.65
C LEU A 132 14.17 -5.84 9.92
N PRO A 133 14.56 -5.79 8.65
CA PRO A 133 14.31 -4.58 7.88
C PRO A 133 12.82 -4.35 7.72
N LEU A 134 12.40 -3.10 7.85
CA LEU A 134 11.00 -2.76 7.63
C LEU A 134 10.65 -2.96 6.16
N PRO A 135 9.46 -3.47 5.89
CA PRO A 135 9.07 -3.72 4.51
C PRO A 135 8.85 -2.43 3.73
N ARG A 136 8.99 -2.52 2.42
CA ARG A 136 8.72 -1.40 1.53
C ARG A 136 7.74 -1.87 0.46
N ILE A 137 6.87 -0.97 0.08
CA ILE A 137 5.93 -1.21 -1.02
C ILE A 137 6.53 -0.61 -2.27
N LYS A 138 6.82 -1.44 -3.25
CA LYS A 138 7.43 -0.99 -4.50
C LYS A 138 6.39 -0.84 -5.58
N LEU A 139 6.50 0.25 -6.32
CA LEU A 139 5.66 0.47 -7.49
C LEU A 139 6.33 -0.13 -8.71
N ILE A 140 5.52 -0.75 -9.55
CA ILE A 140 6.01 -1.31 -10.80
C ILE A 140 5.85 -0.25 -11.87
N ILE A 141 6.97 0.22 -12.40
CA ILE A 141 6.97 1.19 -13.47
C ILE A 141 7.14 0.43 -14.76
N LYS A 142 6.07 0.38 -15.55
CA LYS A 142 6.15 -0.21 -16.88
C LYS A 142 6.59 0.85 -17.85
N ARG A 143 7.76 0.64 -18.43
CA ARG A 143 8.22 1.53 -19.47
C ARG A 143 7.43 1.24 -20.74
N SER A 144 6.88 2.29 -21.30
CA SER A 144 6.06 2.19 -22.49
C SER A 144 6.87 2.22 -23.78
N SER A 145 8.13 1.96 -23.69
CA SER A 145 9.03 2.11 -24.85
C SER A 145 8.91 0.99 -25.86
N ASP A 146 8.13 0.01 -25.57
CA ASP A 146 8.06 -1.15 -26.46
C ASP A 146 6.81 -1.16 -27.32
#